data_8b238a952103a92db7e9d79da15d9b76
#
_entry.id   8b238a952103a92db7e9d79da15d9b76
#
_cell.length_a   1.000
_cell.length_b   1.000
_cell.length_c   1.000
_cell.angle_alpha   90.00
_cell.angle_beta   90.00
_cell.angle_gamma   90.00
#
_symmetry.space_group_name_H-M   'P 1'
#
loop_
_entity.id
_entity.type
_entity.pdbx_description
1 polymer ?
#
loop_
_entity_poly.entity_id
_entity_poly.type
_entity_poly.pdbx_seq_one_letter_code
_entity_poly.pdbx_strand_id
1 'polypeptide(L)'
;QHWIPSLDGVKEKLQAGGSVLDFGCGSGLAAIMMAKAFPEAQVYGCDFHAPSIERARANAEAAGVGDRVRFEVSDSDALAGKKFDFVTTFVVIHDATDPQQMMKDLRESTADDGTYLMVELNLSQELHENMNLFGRVM
;
A
#
# COMPACT_ATOMS: atom_id res chain seq x y z
N GLN A 1 -6.37 -2.84 10.13
CA GLN A 1 -7.80 -3.19 9.98
C GLN A 1 -8.75 -2.13 10.54
N HIS A 2 -8.32 -1.35 11.55
CA HIS A 2 -9.16 -0.31 12.14
C HIS A 2 -9.30 0.94 11.26
N TRP A 3 -8.36 1.17 10.34
CA TRP A 3 -8.36 2.38 9.52
C TRP A 3 -9.38 2.33 8.39
N ILE A 4 -9.54 1.17 7.73
CA ILE A 4 -10.46 1.05 6.59
C ILE A 4 -11.92 1.32 7.01
N PRO A 5 -12.43 0.77 8.13
CA PRO A 5 -13.79 1.08 8.56
C PRO A 5 -14.03 2.54 8.94
N SER A 6 -12.95 3.29 9.27
CA SER A 6 -13.05 4.72 9.61
C SER A 6 -13.00 5.63 8.39
N LEU A 7 -12.70 5.10 7.18
CA LEU A 7 -12.63 5.86 5.94
C LEU A 7 -13.97 5.79 5.21
N ASP A 8 -14.50 6.96 4.83
CA ASP A 8 -15.81 7.08 4.19
C ASP A 8 -15.88 6.29 2.87
N GLY A 9 -16.80 5.33 2.80
CA GLY A 9 -17.11 4.58 1.59
C GLY A 9 -16.10 3.53 1.16
N VAL A 10 -14.93 3.45 1.79
CA VAL A 10 -13.88 2.49 1.37
C VAL A 10 -14.31 1.06 1.64
N LYS A 11 -14.80 0.78 2.84
CA LYS A 11 -15.26 -0.56 3.22
C LYS A 11 -16.31 -1.10 2.24
N GLU A 12 -17.28 -0.28 1.91
CA GLU A 12 -18.39 -0.64 1.01
C GLU A 12 -17.86 -0.92 -0.40
N LYS A 13 -16.94 -0.11 -0.91
CA LYS A 13 -16.33 -0.33 -2.23
C LYS A 13 -15.55 -1.63 -2.28
N LEU A 14 -14.77 -1.94 -1.26
CA LEU A 14 -13.99 -3.17 -1.21
C LEU A 14 -14.87 -4.40 -1.06
N GLN A 15 -15.96 -4.31 -0.30
CA GLN A 15 -16.94 -5.38 -0.20
C GLN A 15 -17.66 -5.65 -1.54
N ALA A 16 -17.80 -4.63 -2.36
CA ALA A 16 -18.43 -4.73 -3.69
C ALA A 16 -17.47 -5.16 -4.81
N GLY A 17 -16.22 -5.50 -4.49
CA GLY A 17 -15.23 -5.94 -5.48
C GLY A 17 -14.31 -4.84 -5.99
N GLY A 18 -14.17 -3.75 -5.25
CA GLY A 18 -13.29 -2.64 -5.60
C GLY A 18 -11.82 -3.03 -5.68
N SER A 19 -11.04 -2.22 -6.39
CA SER A 19 -9.61 -2.45 -6.61
C SER A 19 -8.74 -1.71 -5.59
N VAL A 20 -7.67 -2.37 -5.14
CA VAL A 20 -6.72 -1.84 -4.17
C VAL A 20 -5.32 -1.88 -4.76
N LEU A 21 -4.58 -0.79 -4.59
CA LEU A 21 -3.15 -0.74 -4.82
C LEU A 21 -2.44 -0.49 -3.49
N ASP A 22 -1.56 -1.41 -3.10
CA ASP A 22 -0.59 -1.18 -2.03
C ASP A 22 0.78 -0.91 -2.67
N PHE A 23 1.14 0.35 -2.77
CA PHE A 23 2.38 0.78 -3.40
C PHE A 23 3.54 0.76 -2.39
N GLY A 24 4.67 0.18 -2.80
CA GLY A 24 5.77 -0.07 -1.88
C GLY A 24 5.42 -1.17 -0.87
N CYS A 25 4.81 -2.24 -1.33
CA CYS A 25 4.17 -3.24 -0.48
C CYS A 25 5.15 -4.10 0.34
N GLY A 26 6.45 -4.05 0.06
CA GLY A 26 7.44 -4.86 0.76
C GLY A 26 7.11 -6.36 0.70
N SER A 27 7.02 -7.00 1.87
CA SER A 27 6.69 -8.42 1.99
C SER A 27 5.18 -8.72 1.84
N GLY A 28 4.37 -7.71 1.51
CA GLY A 28 2.96 -7.89 1.17
C GLY A 28 1.99 -8.00 2.33
N LEU A 29 2.42 -7.70 3.55
CA LEU A 29 1.59 -7.91 4.74
C LEU A 29 0.25 -7.15 4.68
N ALA A 30 0.28 -5.86 4.35
CA ALA A 30 -0.93 -5.05 4.28
C ALA A 30 -1.86 -5.52 3.15
N ALA A 31 -1.30 -5.81 1.97
CA ALA A 31 -2.07 -6.33 0.84
C ALA A 31 -2.76 -7.65 1.18
N ILE A 32 -2.04 -8.56 1.83
CA ILE A 32 -2.57 -9.86 2.25
C ILE A 32 -3.70 -9.68 3.26
N MET A 33 -3.52 -8.78 4.25
CA MET A 33 -4.55 -8.49 5.24
C MET A 33 -5.82 -7.93 4.58
N MET A 34 -5.67 -7.04 3.60
CA MET A 34 -6.82 -6.50 2.86
C MET A 34 -7.52 -7.57 2.02
N ALA A 35 -6.78 -8.45 1.38
CA ALA A 35 -7.36 -9.56 0.62
C ALA A 35 -8.15 -10.53 1.52
N LYS A 36 -7.67 -10.78 2.71
CA LYS A 36 -8.39 -11.62 3.70
C LYS A 36 -9.65 -10.94 4.22
N ALA A 37 -9.55 -9.64 4.52
CA ALA A 37 -10.68 -8.88 5.07
C ALA A 37 -11.78 -8.64 4.03
N PHE A 38 -11.41 -8.54 2.75
CA PHE A 38 -12.33 -8.25 1.64
C PHE A 38 -12.17 -9.26 0.52
N PRO A 39 -12.80 -10.45 0.64
CA PRO A 39 -12.62 -11.53 -0.33
C PRO A 39 -13.01 -11.18 -1.76
N GLU A 40 -13.88 -10.21 -1.97
CA GLU A 40 -14.31 -9.75 -3.29
C GLU A 40 -13.38 -8.69 -3.90
N ALA A 41 -12.51 -8.06 -3.09
CA ALA A 41 -11.63 -7.01 -3.57
C ALA A 41 -10.53 -7.56 -4.48
N GLN A 42 -10.16 -6.75 -5.46
CA GLN A 42 -9.03 -7.02 -6.35
C GLN A 42 -7.81 -6.30 -5.80
N VAL A 43 -6.86 -7.05 -5.23
CA VAL A 43 -5.71 -6.47 -4.53
C VAL A 43 -4.45 -6.60 -5.36
N TYR A 44 -3.76 -5.49 -5.52
CA TYR A 44 -2.53 -5.35 -6.29
C TYR A 44 -1.46 -4.72 -5.41
N GLY A 45 -0.31 -5.38 -5.32
CA GLY A 45 0.85 -4.85 -4.59
C GLY A 45 2.04 -4.69 -5.54
N CYS A 46 2.79 -3.61 -5.39
CA CYS A 46 4.02 -3.44 -6.15
C CYS A 46 5.15 -2.86 -5.29
N ASP A 47 6.36 -3.18 -5.66
CA ASP A 47 7.58 -2.70 -5.03
C ASP A 47 8.72 -2.78 -6.06
N PHE A 48 9.66 -1.85 -6.00
CA PHE A 48 10.82 -1.90 -6.91
C PHE A 48 11.84 -2.98 -6.51
N HIS A 49 11.76 -3.49 -5.27
CA HIS A 49 12.71 -4.47 -4.73
C HIS A 49 12.24 -5.89 -5.01
N ALA A 50 12.83 -6.53 -6.00
CA ALA A 50 12.43 -7.87 -6.45
C ALA A 50 12.42 -8.95 -5.34
N PRO A 51 13.42 -9.03 -4.43
CA PRO A 51 13.38 -10.01 -3.35
C PRO A 51 12.17 -9.81 -2.41
N SER A 52 11.73 -8.57 -2.19
CA SER A 52 10.52 -8.30 -1.41
C SER A 52 9.28 -8.86 -2.08
N ILE A 53 9.17 -8.70 -3.40
CA ILE A 53 8.03 -9.23 -4.17
C ILE A 53 8.00 -10.76 -4.15
N GLU A 54 9.14 -11.42 -4.27
CA GLU A 54 9.21 -12.89 -4.13
C GLU A 54 8.71 -13.34 -2.75
N ARG A 55 9.13 -12.64 -1.71
CA ARG A 55 8.67 -12.91 -0.35
C ARG A 55 7.16 -12.64 -0.19
N ALA A 56 6.68 -11.57 -0.80
CA ALA A 56 5.25 -11.23 -0.77
C ALA A 56 4.40 -12.34 -1.41
N ARG A 57 4.84 -12.86 -2.55
CA ARG A 57 4.17 -13.98 -3.22
C ARG A 57 4.14 -15.23 -2.35
N ALA A 58 5.29 -15.58 -1.75
CA ALA A 58 5.36 -16.73 -0.84
C ALA A 58 4.46 -16.55 0.38
N ASN A 59 4.42 -15.34 0.96
CA ASN A 59 3.55 -15.02 2.10
C ASN A 59 2.06 -15.12 1.73
N ALA A 60 1.69 -14.69 0.54
CA ALA A 60 0.31 -14.77 0.05
C ALA A 60 -0.13 -16.22 -0.14
N GLU A 61 0.74 -17.06 -0.70
CA GLU A 61 0.48 -18.50 -0.83
C GLU A 61 0.29 -19.15 0.54
N ALA A 62 1.20 -18.87 1.49
CA ALA A 62 1.09 -19.40 2.84
C ALA A 62 -0.18 -18.94 3.56
N ALA A 63 -0.68 -17.76 3.23
CA ALA A 63 -1.90 -17.19 3.80
C ALA A 63 -3.18 -17.66 3.10
N GLY A 64 -3.06 -18.41 2.01
CA GLY A 64 -4.21 -18.91 1.24
C GLY A 64 -4.86 -17.88 0.33
N VAL A 65 -4.17 -16.79 -0.01
CA VAL A 65 -4.69 -15.73 -0.88
C VAL A 65 -3.82 -15.49 -2.12
N GLY A 66 -2.92 -16.41 -2.44
CA GLY A 66 -1.98 -16.26 -3.54
C GLY A 66 -2.62 -16.04 -4.91
N ASP A 67 -3.81 -16.57 -5.13
CA ASP A 67 -4.59 -16.41 -6.35
C ASP A 67 -5.42 -15.12 -6.39
N ARG A 68 -5.50 -14.38 -5.28
CA ARG A 68 -6.32 -13.17 -5.15
C ARG A 68 -5.51 -11.88 -5.02
N VAL A 69 -4.21 -11.97 -4.81
CA VAL A 69 -3.32 -10.82 -4.71
C VAL A 69 -2.29 -10.90 -5.83
N ARG A 70 -2.22 -9.85 -6.64
CA ARG A 70 -1.20 -9.74 -7.68
C ARG A 70 -0.06 -8.89 -7.18
N PHE A 71 1.16 -9.44 -7.16
CA PHE A 71 2.38 -8.72 -6.81
C PHE A 71 3.27 -8.56 -8.05
N GLU A 72 3.76 -7.33 -8.26
CA GLU A 72 4.66 -7.04 -9.37
C GLU A 72 5.85 -6.19 -8.92
N VAL A 73 7.00 -6.45 -9.53
CA VAL A 73 8.18 -5.59 -9.38
C VAL A 73 8.00 -4.38 -10.29
N SER A 74 7.72 -3.22 -9.72
CA SER A 74 7.54 -1.99 -10.49
C SER A 74 7.68 -0.75 -9.63
N ASP A 75 7.86 0.39 -10.28
CA ASP A 75 7.85 1.72 -9.64
C ASP A 75 6.61 2.50 -10.08
N SER A 76 6.45 3.73 -9.55
CA SER A 76 5.26 4.55 -9.76
C SER A 76 4.99 4.91 -11.22
N ASP A 77 6.02 5.01 -12.04
CA ASP A 77 5.88 5.28 -13.47
C ASP A 77 5.12 4.18 -14.23
N ALA A 78 5.17 2.93 -13.73
CA ALA A 78 4.43 1.82 -14.31
C ALA A 78 2.92 1.88 -14.05
N LEU A 79 2.47 2.80 -13.21
CA LEU A 79 1.05 2.99 -12.87
C LEU A 79 0.29 3.86 -13.87
N ALA A 80 0.98 4.44 -14.85
CA ALA A 80 0.35 5.33 -15.84
C ALA A 80 -0.84 4.65 -16.52
N GLY A 81 -1.99 5.32 -16.52
CA GLY A 81 -3.23 4.80 -17.10
C GLY A 81 -4.00 3.81 -16.24
N LYS A 82 -3.47 3.40 -15.10
CA LYS A 82 -4.16 2.50 -14.16
C LYS A 82 -4.93 3.31 -13.13
N LYS A 83 -6.10 2.81 -12.73
CA LYS A 83 -6.96 3.44 -11.73
C LYS A 83 -7.39 2.43 -10.68
N PHE A 84 -7.32 2.86 -9.41
CA PHE A 84 -7.69 2.03 -8.27
C PHE A 84 -8.68 2.77 -7.37
N ASP A 85 -9.58 2.03 -6.77
CA ASP A 85 -10.57 2.58 -5.83
C ASP A 85 -9.95 2.96 -4.49
N PHE A 86 -8.92 2.23 -4.07
CA PHE A 86 -8.21 2.47 -2.83
C PHE A 86 -6.71 2.30 -3.06
N VAL A 87 -5.95 3.36 -2.75
CA VAL A 87 -4.48 3.36 -2.86
C VAL A 87 -3.89 3.55 -1.48
N THR A 88 -2.91 2.73 -1.13
CA THR A 88 -2.21 2.83 0.16
C THR A 88 -0.70 2.92 -0.02
N THR A 89 -0.06 3.72 0.83
CA THR A 89 1.38 3.70 1.05
C THR A 89 1.66 3.71 2.55
N PHE A 90 2.46 2.75 2.99
CA PHE A 90 2.84 2.63 4.40
C PHE A 90 4.35 2.86 4.54
N VAL A 91 4.74 4.05 4.99
CA VAL A 91 6.14 4.44 5.26
C VAL A 91 7.00 4.33 3.98
N VAL A 92 6.53 4.87 2.88
CA VAL A 92 7.16 4.75 1.54
C VAL A 92 7.70 6.09 1.03
N ILE A 93 6.94 7.15 1.20
CA ILE A 93 7.19 8.43 0.52
C ILE A 93 8.50 9.07 0.97
N HIS A 94 8.86 8.94 2.24
CA HIS A 94 10.08 9.56 2.78
C HIS A 94 11.38 8.99 2.19
N ASP A 95 11.36 7.78 1.64
CA ASP A 95 12.51 7.13 0.99
C ASP A 95 12.53 7.35 -0.52
N ALA A 96 11.54 8.04 -1.08
CA ALA A 96 11.47 8.26 -2.52
C ALA A 96 12.56 9.21 -3.00
N THR A 97 13.15 8.91 -4.16
CA THR A 97 14.13 9.79 -4.82
C THR A 97 13.46 11.09 -5.27
N ASP A 98 12.24 11.01 -5.78
CA ASP A 98 11.41 12.15 -6.14
C ASP A 98 10.01 11.98 -5.53
N PRO A 99 9.83 12.43 -4.28
CA PRO A 99 8.55 12.27 -3.59
C PRO A 99 7.39 13.00 -4.27
N GLN A 100 7.66 14.14 -4.87
CA GLN A 100 6.61 14.93 -5.55
C GLN A 100 6.07 14.19 -6.77
N GLN A 101 6.95 13.65 -7.60
CA GLN A 101 6.55 12.89 -8.77
C GLN A 101 5.83 11.60 -8.37
N MET A 102 6.35 10.91 -7.37
CA MET A 102 5.71 9.69 -6.85
C MET A 102 4.29 9.98 -6.34
N MET A 103 4.10 11.02 -5.55
CA MET A 103 2.78 11.41 -5.06
C MET A 103 1.83 11.78 -6.19
N LYS A 104 2.34 12.44 -7.23
CA LYS A 104 1.55 12.76 -8.43
C LYS A 104 1.09 11.49 -9.14
N ASP A 105 2.01 10.55 -9.37
CA ASP A 105 1.70 9.27 -10.02
C ASP A 105 0.65 8.48 -9.23
N LEU A 106 0.78 8.43 -7.91
CA LEU A 106 -0.15 7.75 -7.04
C LEU A 106 -1.53 8.43 -7.02
N ARG A 107 -1.55 9.75 -7.01
CA ARG A 107 -2.80 10.50 -7.09
C ARG A 107 -3.51 10.25 -8.43
N GLU A 108 -2.77 10.24 -9.52
CA GLU A 108 -3.31 9.96 -10.85
C GLU A 108 -3.79 8.52 -10.99
N SER A 109 -3.21 7.58 -10.23
CA SER A 109 -3.66 6.18 -10.19
C SER A 109 -4.84 5.95 -9.25
N THR A 110 -5.24 6.95 -8.47
CA THR A 110 -6.44 6.89 -7.64
C THR A 110 -7.65 7.31 -8.48
N ALA A 111 -8.70 6.50 -8.49
CA ALA A 111 -9.94 6.82 -9.20
C ALA A 111 -10.55 8.12 -8.67
N ASP A 112 -11.37 8.81 -9.48
CA ASP A 112 -11.96 10.11 -9.13
C ASP A 112 -12.78 10.05 -7.83
N ASP A 113 -13.47 8.95 -7.61
CA ASP A 113 -14.21 8.66 -6.37
C ASP A 113 -13.44 7.74 -5.41
N GLY A 114 -12.15 7.55 -5.66
CA GLY A 114 -11.28 6.71 -4.87
C GLY A 114 -10.69 7.45 -3.66
N THR A 115 -9.98 6.68 -2.84
CA THR A 115 -9.31 7.17 -1.63
C THR A 115 -7.84 6.79 -1.65
N TYR A 116 -6.97 7.74 -1.34
CA TYR A 116 -5.55 7.49 -1.12
C TYR A 116 -5.24 7.66 0.37
N LEU A 117 -4.78 6.59 1.01
CA LEU A 117 -4.34 6.59 2.40
C LEU A 117 -2.81 6.55 2.44
N MET A 118 -2.21 7.61 2.93
CA MET A 118 -0.77 7.71 3.15
C MET A 118 -0.48 7.63 4.64
N VAL A 119 0.34 6.66 5.03
CA VAL A 119 0.83 6.53 6.40
C VAL A 119 2.34 6.71 6.40
N GLU A 120 2.82 7.74 7.07
CA GLU A 120 4.23 8.05 7.19
C GLU A 120 4.61 8.22 8.65
N LEU A 121 5.91 8.15 8.92
CA LEU A 121 6.45 8.33 10.25
C LEU A 121 6.58 9.81 10.56
N ASN A 122 6.06 10.20 11.70
CA ASN A 122 6.23 11.56 12.21
C ASN A 122 7.53 11.65 13.04
N LEU A 123 8.66 11.65 12.34
CA LEU A 123 9.96 11.76 12.97
C LEU A 123 10.50 13.20 12.82
N SER A 124 11.04 13.73 13.91
CA SER A 124 11.73 15.01 13.90
C SER A 124 13.09 14.89 13.20
N GLN A 125 13.56 15.99 12.63
CA GLN A 125 14.94 16.10 12.13
C GLN A 125 15.95 16.16 13.27
N GLU A 126 15.51 16.49 14.49
CA GLU A 126 16.35 16.51 15.69
C GLU A 126 16.45 15.11 16.30
N LEU A 127 17.67 14.59 16.38
CA LEU A 127 17.91 13.21 16.82
C LEU A 127 17.33 12.92 18.20
N HIS A 128 17.47 13.85 19.14
CA HIS A 128 17.00 13.66 20.52
C HIS A 128 15.46 13.54 20.62
N GLU A 129 14.72 14.16 19.72
CA GLU A 129 13.27 14.06 19.70
C GLU A 129 12.79 12.71 19.21
N ASN A 130 13.62 12.01 18.42
CA ASN A 130 13.32 10.67 17.90
C ASN A 130 13.69 9.56 18.88
N MET A 131 14.29 9.89 20.02
CA MET A 131 14.65 8.93 21.07
C MET A 131 13.48 8.60 22.01
N ASN A 132 12.25 8.80 21.56
CA ASN A 132 11.03 8.29 22.17
C ASN A 132 10.82 6.81 21.82
N LEU A 133 9.75 6.22 22.35
CA LEU A 133 9.44 4.81 22.12
C LEU A 133 9.34 4.45 20.63
N PHE A 134 8.78 5.35 19.82
CA PHE A 134 8.67 5.17 18.38
C PHE A 134 10.03 5.16 17.67
N GLY A 135 10.88 6.11 18.00
CA GLY A 135 12.22 6.19 17.43
C GLY A 135 13.09 5.00 17.79
N ARG A 136 12.84 4.36 18.94
CA ARG A 136 13.62 3.20 19.37
C ARG A 136 13.21 1.90 18.68
N VAL A 137 11.99 1.81 18.20
CA VAL A 137 11.49 0.62 17.50
C VAL A 137 11.95 0.61 16.04
N MET A 138 12.36 1.75 15.55
CA MET A 138 12.82 1.98 14.18
C MET A 138 14.34 1.81 14.05
#